data_efeac125a9f08fea576fe27a75283b8c
#
_entry.id   efeac125a9f08fea576fe27a75283b8c
#
_cell.length_a   1.000
_cell.length_b   1.000
_cell.length_c   1.000
_cell.angle_alpha   90.00
_cell.angle_beta   90.00
_cell.angle_gamma   90.00
#
_symmetry.space_group_name_H-M   'P 1'
#
loop_
_entity.id
_entity.type
_entity.pdbx_description
1 polymer ?
#
loop_
_entity_poly.entity_id
_entity_poly.type
_entity_poly.pdbx_seq_one_letter_code
_entity_poly.pdbx_strand_id
1 'polypeptide(L)'
;MTEQFSLLMPLWSGDDPAFFRLAWQSTVVDQTRRPDEVVVVQDGPIGRALADTLAELLAASPVPARLLVLEDNVGLGPALDRGLASCRHDVVARMDADDVSLPQRFAVQLPLIEAGADIVGSALLEFVHDTTHVEEVRIPPTDPVWIRSAVHFRDPFNHPTVVYRRQAVQRAGGYQDLPLMEDYLLFAKMLASGAEPANVAEPLVYYRVGSGAYARRGGLALLRSEIALQRSFRAQGITTRREYVRNLVVRGGYRLVPTRIRQLAYRRLIAHRGYGGTGQPYPDR
;
A
#
# COMPACT_ATOMS: atom_id res chain seq x y z
N MET A 1 -10.00 -25.73 -3.01
CA MET A 1 -10.68 -24.64 -3.77
C MET A 1 -9.90 -23.39 -3.46
N THR A 2 -9.43 -22.66 -4.47
CA THR A 2 -8.73 -21.37 -4.27
C THR A 2 -9.67 -20.37 -3.61
N GLU A 3 -9.20 -19.70 -2.56
CA GLU A 3 -9.98 -18.71 -1.80
C GLU A 3 -10.40 -17.55 -2.72
N GLN A 4 -11.68 -17.16 -2.65
CA GLN A 4 -12.20 -16.04 -3.42
C GLN A 4 -11.77 -14.71 -2.78
N PHE A 5 -11.50 -13.70 -3.62
CA PHE A 5 -11.08 -12.41 -3.13
C PHE A 5 -11.67 -11.22 -3.89
N SER A 6 -11.82 -10.11 -3.19
CA SER A 6 -12.20 -8.82 -3.75
C SER A 6 -10.96 -7.97 -4.00
N LEU A 7 -10.94 -7.24 -5.11
CA LEU A 7 -9.98 -6.17 -5.36
C LEU A 7 -10.61 -4.84 -4.93
N LEU A 8 -9.92 -4.08 -4.09
CA LEU A 8 -10.33 -2.75 -3.63
C LEU A 8 -9.43 -1.67 -4.23
N MET A 9 -10.02 -0.75 -5.00
CA MET A 9 -9.31 0.36 -5.67
C MET A 9 -9.94 1.71 -5.27
N PRO A 10 -9.22 2.59 -4.55
CA PRO A 10 -9.66 3.97 -4.34
C PRO A 10 -9.41 4.79 -5.61
N LEU A 11 -10.27 5.77 -5.86
CA LEU A 11 -10.20 6.70 -6.97
C LEU A 11 -10.64 8.09 -6.52
N TRP A 12 -9.88 9.15 -6.85
CA TRP A 12 -10.20 10.52 -6.47
C TRP A 12 -9.90 11.50 -7.60
N SER A 13 -10.26 12.76 -7.42
CA SER A 13 -10.15 13.80 -8.47
C SER A 13 -8.73 14.09 -8.96
N GLY A 14 -7.70 13.70 -8.22
CA GLY A 14 -6.29 13.89 -8.59
C GLY A 14 -5.69 12.75 -9.42
N ASP A 15 -6.43 11.66 -9.64
CA ASP A 15 -5.95 10.53 -10.41
C ASP A 15 -6.01 10.81 -11.93
N ASP A 16 -4.98 10.31 -12.64
CA ASP A 16 -4.88 10.42 -14.09
C ASP A 16 -5.66 9.28 -14.78
N PRO A 17 -6.57 9.58 -15.73
CA PRO A 17 -7.35 8.57 -16.44
C PRO A 17 -6.50 7.50 -17.15
N ALA A 18 -5.34 7.88 -17.71
CA ALA A 18 -4.47 6.95 -18.40
C ALA A 18 -3.75 6.01 -17.41
N PHE A 19 -3.35 6.53 -16.25
CA PHE A 19 -2.74 5.70 -15.20
C PHE A 19 -3.78 4.75 -14.60
N PHE A 20 -5.00 5.23 -14.36
CA PHE A 20 -6.09 4.37 -13.87
C PHE A 20 -6.42 3.25 -14.86
N ARG A 21 -6.40 3.52 -16.17
CA ARG A 21 -6.57 2.48 -17.21
C ARG A 21 -5.46 1.42 -17.13
N LEU A 22 -4.21 1.82 -16.95
CA LEU A 22 -3.08 0.88 -16.79
C LEU A 22 -3.19 0.06 -15.50
N ALA A 23 -3.54 0.70 -14.38
CA ALA A 23 -3.77 0.03 -13.11
C ALA A 23 -4.88 -1.02 -13.21
N TRP A 24 -5.99 -0.67 -13.84
CA TRP A 24 -7.10 -1.59 -14.10
C TRP A 24 -6.67 -2.75 -14.99
N GLN A 25 -6.07 -2.46 -16.15
CA GLN A 25 -5.64 -3.47 -17.11
C GLN A 25 -4.73 -4.50 -16.43
N SER A 26 -3.69 -4.03 -15.75
CA SER A 26 -2.68 -4.89 -15.11
C SER A 26 -3.24 -5.69 -13.93
N THR A 27 -4.23 -5.15 -13.19
CA THR A 27 -4.67 -5.75 -11.92
C THR A 27 -5.97 -6.55 -12.07
N VAL A 28 -6.80 -6.23 -13.06
CA VAL A 28 -8.09 -6.91 -13.28
C VAL A 28 -8.03 -7.86 -14.47
N VAL A 29 -7.40 -7.43 -15.58
CA VAL A 29 -7.46 -8.16 -16.86
C VAL A 29 -6.29 -9.13 -17.03
N ASP A 30 -5.05 -8.63 -16.81
CA ASP A 30 -3.81 -9.34 -17.16
C ASP A 30 -3.31 -10.29 -16.06
N GLN A 31 -4.04 -10.42 -14.96
CA GLN A 31 -3.64 -11.32 -13.86
C GLN A 31 -3.83 -12.79 -14.24
N THR A 32 -2.84 -13.63 -13.90
CA THR A 32 -2.94 -15.10 -14.01
C THR A 32 -4.00 -15.68 -13.09
N ARG A 33 -4.23 -15.03 -11.92
CA ARG A 33 -5.37 -15.25 -11.03
C ARG A 33 -6.13 -13.93 -10.90
N ARG A 34 -7.23 -13.80 -11.62
CA ARG A 34 -8.09 -12.60 -11.58
C ARG A 34 -8.84 -12.50 -10.27
N PRO A 35 -9.20 -11.27 -9.82
CA PRO A 35 -10.12 -11.09 -8.69
C PRO A 35 -11.50 -11.69 -9.01
N ASP A 36 -12.23 -12.08 -7.97
CA ASP A 36 -13.62 -12.55 -8.10
C ASP A 36 -14.62 -11.39 -8.04
N GLU A 37 -14.16 -10.23 -7.58
CA GLU A 37 -14.90 -8.97 -7.51
C GLU A 37 -13.95 -7.79 -7.54
N VAL A 38 -14.36 -6.69 -8.15
CA VAL A 38 -13.70 -5.39 -8.04
C VAL A 38 -14.65 -4.40 -7.37
N VAL A 39 -14.16 -3.68 -6.36
CA VAL A 39 -14.83 -2.55 -5.72
C VAL A 39 -14.00 -1.30 -5.94
N VAL A 40 -14.50 -0.37 -6.74
CA VAL A 40 -13.91 0.96 -6.89
C VAL A 40 -14.60 1.90 -5.92
N VAL A 41 -13.81 2.63 -5.12
CA VAL A 41 -14.33 3.67 -4.22
C VAL A 41 -13.98 5.02 -4.81
N GLN A 42 -14.99 5.73 -5.31
CA GLN A 42 -14.85 7.11 -5.75
C GLN A 42 -14.91 8.03 -4.53
N ASP A 43 -13.77 8.60 -4.15
CA ASP A 43 -13.63 9.50 -2.99
C ASP A 43 -13.90 10.96 -3.40
N GLY A 44 -15.17 11.32 -3.36
CA GLY A 44 -15.68 12.63 -3.76
C GLY A 44 -15.87 12.79 -5.28
N PRO A 45 -16.22 14.01 -5.73
CA PRO A 45 -16.43 14.32 -7.14
C PRO A 45 -15.13 14.15 -7.96
N ILE A 46 -15.25 13.56 -9.15
CA ILE A 46 -14.13 13.39 -10.10
C ILE A 46 -14.42 14.12 -11.41
N GLY A 47 -13.35 14.47 -12.16
CA GLY A 47 -13.46 15.13 -13.45
C GLY A 47 -14.07 14.24 -14.54
N ARG A 48 -14.67 14.85 -15.57
CA ARG A 48 -15.37 14.12 -16.64
C ARG A 48 -14.52 13.05 -17.32
N ALA A 49 -13.28 13.35 -17.67
CA ALA A 49 -12.40 12.40 -18.34
C ALA A 49 -12.14 11.13 -17.50
N LEU A 50 -11.97 11.28 -16.18
CA LEU A 50 -11.81 10.16 -15.26
C LEU A 50 -13.13 9.39 -15.08
N ALA A 51 -14.28 10.10 -15.02
CA ALA A 51 -15.59 9.49 -14.92
C ALA A 51 -15.93 8.68 -16.17
N ASP A 52 -15.64 9.19 -17.37
CA ASP A 52 -15.85 8.49 -18.64
C ASP A 52 -14.98 7.22 -18.71
N THR A 53 -13.70 7.31 -18.28
CA THR A 53 -12.78 6.16 -18.19
C THR A 53 -13.28 5.12 -17.20
N LEU A 54 -13.73 5.55 -16.02
CA LEU A 54 -14.26 4.64 -15.00
C LEU A 54 -15.52 3.89 -15.51
N ALA A 55 -16.44 4.60 -16.14
CA ALA A 55 -17.66 4.01 -16.70
C ALA A 55 -17.33 2.96 -17.79
N GLU A 56 -16.41 3.28 -18.69
CA GLU A 56 -15.93 2.35 -19.73
C GLU A 56 -15.33 1.07 -19.12
N LEU A 57 -14.42 1.21 -18.15
CA LEU A 57 -13.74 0.08 -17.52
C LEU A 57 -14.69 -0.81 -16.71
N LEU A 58 -15.65 -0.21 -16.01
CA LEU A 58 -16.69 -0.97 -15.30
C LEU A 58 -17.59 -1.76 -16.26
N ALA A 59 -18.00 -1.14 -17.37
CA ALA A 59 -18.84 -1.79 -18.38
C ALA A 59 -18.12 -2.93 -19.11
N ALA A 60 -16.81 -2.81 -19.33
CA ALA A 60 -15.97 -3.81 -20.01
C ALA A 60 -15.32 -4.82 -19.05
N SER A 61 -15.62 -4.76 -17.77
CA SER A 61 -14.96 -5.60 -16.75
C SER A 61 -15.18 -7.10 -17.02
N PRO A 62 -14.11 -7.92 -17.03
CA PRO A 62 -14.25 -9.38 -17.21
C PRO A 62 -14.74 -10.08 -15.93
N VAL A 63 -14.87 -9.36 -14.82
CA VAL A 63 -15.32 -9.86 -13.51
C VAL A 63 -16.37 -8.90 -12.93
N PRO A 64 -17.21 -9.32 -11.98
CA PRO A 64 -18.16 -8.43 -11.30
C PRO A 64 -17.44 -7.20 -10.75
N ALA A 65 -17.85 -6.01 -11.18
CA ALA A 65 -17.26 -4.75 -10.74
C ALA A 65 -18.36 -3.82 -10.20
N ARG A 66 -18.05 -3.13 -9.10
CA ARG A 66 -18.98 -2.21 -8.43
C ARG A 66 -18.32 -0.87 -8.14
N LEU A 67 -19.11 0.19 -8.20
CA LEU A 67 -18.71 1.53 -7.80
C LEU A 67 -19.41 1.90 -6.49
N LEU A 68 -18.62 2.32 -5.51
CA LEU A 68 -19.07 3.01 -4.32
C LEU A 68 -18.72 4.50 -4.47
N VAL A 69 -19.73 5.36 -4.54
CA VAL A 69 -19.54 6.81 -4.66
C VAL A 69 -19.68 7.45 -3.29
N LEU A 70 -18.69 8.22 -2.89
CA LEU A 70 -18.75 9.10 -1.72
C LEU A 70 -19.07 10.52 -2.19
N GLU A 71 -19.96 11.21 -1.49
CA GLU A 71 -20.38 12.57 -1.85
C GLU A 71 -19.22 13.56 -1.75
N ASP A 72 -18.42 13.42 -0.70
CA ASP A 72 -17.26 14.27 -0.43
C ASP A 72 -15.96 13.48 -0.44
N ASN A 73 -14.83 14.15 -0.69
CA ASN A 73 -13.51 13.58 -0.50
C ASN A 73 -13.23 13.47 1.02
N VAL A 74 -13.22 12.24 1.52
CA VAL A 74 -13.01 11.92 2.93
C VAL A 74 -11.56 11.50 3.25
N GLY A 75 -10.73 11.36 2.22
CA GLY A 75 -9.35 10.91 2.31
C GLY A 75 -9.19 9.39 2.23
N LEU A 76 -7.95 8.96 1.91
CA LEU A 76 -7.64 7.57 1.54
C LEU A 76 -8.08 6.55 2.61
N GLY A 77 -7.72 6.78 3.89
CA GLY A 77 -8.05 5.84 4.96
C GLY A 77 -9.56 5.60 5.11
N PRO A 78 -10.37 6.65 5.34
CA PRO A 78 -11.83 6.51 5.43
C PRO A 78 -12.48 5.96 4.15
N ALA A 79 -11.97 6.30 2.97
CA ALA A 79 -12.47 5.76 1.69
C ALA A 79 -12.22 4.24 1.59
N LEU A 80 -11.00 3.79 1.95
CA LEU A 80 -10.66 2.37 1.98
C LEU A 80 -11.49 1.60 3.01
N ASP A 81 -11.76 2.18 4.18
CA ASP A 81 -12.58 1.54 5.21
C ASP A 81 -14.02 1.29 4.73
N ARG A 82 -14.63 2.31 4.09
CA ARG A 82 -15.97 2.19 3.48
C ARG A 82 -15.99 1.19 2.32
N GLY A 83 -14.95 1.20 1.48
CA GLY A 83 -14.79 0.23 0.40
C GLY A 83 -14.64 -1.19 0.90
N LEU A 84 -13.81 -1.39 1.94
CA LEU A 84 -13.60 -2.68 2.57
C LEU A 84 -14.92 -3.27 3.14
N ALA A 85 -15.73 -2.43 3.78
CA ALA A 85 -17.05 -2.84 4.26
C ALA A 85 -17.99 -3.28 3.13
N SER A 86 -17.79 -2.78 1.91
CA SER A 86 -18.57 -3.16 0.72
C SER A 86 -18.08 -4.43 0.03
N CYS A 87 -16.86 -4.90 0.29
CA CYS A 87 -16.32 -6.12 -0.30
C CYS A 87 -17.11 -7.36 0.14
N ARG A 88 -17.40 -8.27 -0.81
CA ARG A 88 -18.13 -9.52 -0.53
C ARG A 88 -17.26 -10.56 0.13
N HIS A 89 -15.99 -10.66 -0.28
CA HIS A 89 -15.08 -11.69 0.17
C HIS A 89 -14.32 -11.25 1.41
N ASP A 90 -13.88 -12.21 2.23
CA ASP A 90 -13.06 -11.94 3.40
C ASP A 90 -11.62 -11.59 3.00
N VAL A 91 -11.12 -12.19 1.94
CA VAL A 91 -9.81 -11.83 1.39
C VAL A 91 -9.98 -10.60 0.48
N VAL A 92 -9.19 -9.56 0.75
CA VAL A 92 -9.22 -8.32 -0.02
C VAL A 92 -7.81 -7.95 -0.43
N ALA A 93 -7.60 -7.74 -1.71
CA ALA A 93 -6.40 -7.16 -2.28
C ALA A 93 -6.61 -5.66 -2.48
N ARG A 94 -5.60 -4.86 -2.20
CA ARG A 94 -5.62 -3.41 -2.40
C ARG A 94 -4.77 -3.03 -3.61
N MET A 95 -5.16 -2.00 -4.35
CA MET A 95 -4.39 -1.43 -5.45
C MET A 95 -4.63 0.06 -5.58
N ASP A 96 -3.57 0.85 -5.81
CA ASP A 96 -3.69 2.27 -6.15
C ASP A 96 -4.08 2.47 -7.62
N ALA A 97 -4.68 3.62 -7.91
CA ALA A 97 -5.18 3.96 -9.25
C ALA A 97 -4.07 4.35 -10.25
N ASP A 98 -2.81 4.46 -9.80
CA ASP A 98 -1.67 4.89 -10.63
C ASP A 98 -0.52 3.88 -10.69
N ASP A 99 -0.63 2.75 -9.99
CA ASP A 99 0.36 1.67 -9.96
C ASP A 99 0.07 0.59 -11.01
N VAL A 100 1.04 -0.33 -11.22
CA VAL A 100 0.90 -1.42 -12.19
C VAL A 100 1.25 -2.76 -11.51
N SER A 101 0.31 -3.71 -11.51
CA SER A 101 0.56 -5.06 -10.97
C SER A 101 1.32 -5.93 -11.97
N LEU A 102 2.23 -6.77 -11.46
CA LEU A 102 2.77 -7.86 -12.26
C LEU A 102 1.76 -9.00 -12.42
N PRO A 103 1.76 -9.73 -13.55
CA PRO A 103 0.69 -10.71 -13.85
C PRO A 103 0.52 -11.83 -12.82
N GLN A 104 1.59 -12.23 -12.14
CA GLN A 104 1.61 -13.31 -11.16
C GLN A 104 1.23 -12.87 -9.74
N ARG A 105 0.93 -11.57 -9.50
CA ARG A 105 0.77 -11.02 -8.15
C ARG A 105 -0.14 -11.85 -7.26
N PHE A 106 -1.36 -12.09 -7.67
CA PHE A 106 -2.31 -12.79 -6.82
C PHE A 106 -2.05 -14.29 -6.76
N ALA A 107 -1.50 -14.88 -7.84
CA ALA A 107 -1.08 -16.29 -7.83
C ALA A 107 0.04 -16.57 -6.81
N VAL A 108 0.88 -15.57 -6.50
CA VAL A 108 1.95 -15.68 -5.50
C VAL A 108 1.43 -15.37 -4.09
N GLN A 109 0.57 -14.37 -3.91
CA GLN A 109 0.15 -13.92 -2.58
C GLN A 109 -0.96 -14.76 -1.95
N LEU A 110 -1.95 -15.23 -2.74
CA LEU A 110 -3.10 -15.96 -2.20
C LEU A 110 -2.74 -17.28 -1.49
N PRO A 111 -1.79 -18.09 -1.96
CA PRO A 111 -1.37 -19.28 -1.24
C PRO A 111 -0.86 -19.01 0.19
N LEU A 112 -0.29 -17.85 0.46
CA LEU A 112 0.14 -17.47 1.81
C LEU A 112 -1.06 -17.12 2.71
N ILE A 113 -2.10 -16.50 2.15
CA ILE A 113 -3.37 -16.28 2.85
C ILE A 113 -4.04 -17.64 3.16
N GLU A 114 -4.06 -18.56 2.18
CA GLU A 114 -4.59 -19.92 2.37
C GLU A 114 -3.80 -20.71 3.41
N ALA A 115 -2.49 -20.46 3.53
CA ALA A 115 -1.63 -21.04 4.55
C ALA A 115 -1.81 -20.44 5.96
N GLY A 116 -2.68 -19.44 6.12
CA GLY A 116 -3.05 -18.87 7.41
C GLY A 116 -2.53 -17.45 7.68
N ALA A 117 -1.89 -16.79 6.72
CA ALA A 117 -1.55 -15.39 6.88
C ALA A 117 -2.82 -14.50 6.88
N ASP A 118 -2.84 -13.51 7.77
CA ASP A 118 -3.90 -12.48 7.84
C ASP A 118 -3.58 -11.27 6.95
N ILE A 119 -2.30 -11.03 6.68
CA ILE A 119 -1.81 -9.97 5.79
C ILE A 119 -0.56 -10.43 5.06
N VAL A 120 -0.54 -10.22 3.73
CA VAL A 120 0.58 -10.53 2.84
C VAL A 120 0.94 -9.30 2.03
N GLY A 121 2.19 -8.85 2.17
CA GLY A 121 2.77 -7.83 1.30
C GLY A 121 3.77 -8.40 0.31
N SER A 122 4.36 -7.55 -0.52
CA SER A 122 5.46 -7.93 -1.41
C SER A 122 6.49 -6.81 -1.56
N ALA A 123 7.62 -7.13 -2.18
CA ALA A 123 8.48 -6.09 -2.72
C ALA A 123 7.76 -5.33 -3.85
N LEU A 124 8.27 -4.15 -4.16
CA LEU A 124 7.80 -3.32 -5.27
C LEU A 124 8.97 -2.69 -6.01
N LEU A 125 8.69 -2.27 -7.25
CA LEU A 125 9.62 -1.58 -8.15
C LEU A 125 9.17 -0.12 -8.27
N GLU A 126 9.95 0.83 -7.78
CA GLU A 126 9.66 2.26 -7.94
C GLU A 126 10.01 2.70 -9.37
N PHE A 127 9.08 3.40 -10.03
CA PHE A 127 9.28 3.98 -11.35
C PHE A 127 8.64 5.37 -11.47
N VAL A 128 9.09 6.19 -12.43
CA VAL A 128 8.60 7.57 -12.60
C VAL A 128 7.71 7.70 -13.84
N HIS A 129 8.21 7.34 -15.00
CA HIS A 129 7.53 7.55 -16.28
C HIS A 129 6.92 6.27 -16.85
N ASP A 130 7.73 5.25 -17.00
CA ASP A 130 7.33 3.95 -17.53
C ASP A 130 8.03 2.81 -16.78
N THR A 131 7.49 1.61 -16.89
CA THR A 131 7.96 0.42 -16.15
C THR A 131 9.25 -0.18 -16.70
N THR A 132 9.79 0.33 -17.81
CA THR A 132 11.08 -0.12 -18.37
C THR A 132 12.28 0.47 -17.62
N HIS A 133 12.06 1.56 -16.85
CA HIS A 133 13.06 2.20 -16.02
C HIS A 133 12.67 2.17 -14.55
N VAL A 134 13.29 1.23 -13.82
CA VAL A 134 13.11 1.07 -12.38
C VAL A 134 14.14 1.93 -11.64
N GLU A 135 13.64 2.85 -10.80
CA GLU A 135 14.50 3.75 -10.00
C GLU A 135 15.03 3.04 -8.75
N GLU A 136 14.19 2.25 -8.09
CA GLU A 136 14.52 1.56 -6.84
C GLU A 136 13.68 0.30 -6.67
N VAL A 137 14.26 -0.69 -5.99
CA VAL A 137 13.54 -1.89 -5.52
C VAL A 137 13.35 -1.78 -4.01
N ARG A 138 12.10 -1.82 -3.54
CA ARG A 138 11.80 -1.78 -2.12
C ARG A 138 11.37 -3.14 -1.62
N ILE A 139 12.27 -3.82 -0.89
CA ILE A 139 12.04 -5.16 -0.32
C ILE A 139 11.66 -5.01 1.15
N PRO A 140 10.45 -5.45 1.56
CA PRO A 140 10.06 -5.48 2.97
C PRO A 140 10.73 -6.66 3.70
N PRO A 141 10.75 -6.65 5.04
CA PRO A 141 11.19 -7.82 5.80
C PRO A 141 10.28 -9.02 5.52
N THR A 142 10.85 -10.20 5.29
CA THR A 142 10.09 -11.41 4.96
C THR A 142 9.93 -12.38 6.14
N ASP A 143 10.84 -12.31 7.12
CA ASP A 143 10.74 -13.11 8.34
C ASP A 143 9.64 -12.55 9.26
N PRO A 144 8.66 -13.37 9.70
CA PRO A 144 7.55 -12.90 10.54
C PRO A 144 7.97 -12.25 11.87
N VAL A 145 9.07 -12.71 12.48
CA VAL A 145 9.61 -12.11 13.71
C VAL A 145 10.16 -10.71 13.41
N TRP A 146 10.83 -10.57 12.30
CA TRP A 146 11.32 -9.27 11.82
C TRP A 146 10.19 -8.32 11.46
N ILE A 147 9.14 -8.79 10.81
CA ILE A 147 7.94 -7.99 10.49
C ILE A 147 7.34 -7.42 11.78
N ARG A 148 7.12 -8.29 12.78
CA ARG A 148 6.57 -7.90 14.08
C ARG A 148 7.47 -6.93 14.86
N SER A 149 8.79 -7.06 14.75
CA SER A 149 9.71 -6.14 15.42
C SER A 149 9.86 -4.80 14.67
N ALA A 150 9.84 -4.85 13.34
CA ALA A 150 10.01 -3.67 12.50
C ALA A 150 8.88 -2.64 12.71
N VAL A 151 7.64 -3.11 12.98
CA VAL A 151 6.47 -2.24 13.14
C VAL A 151 6.61 -1.23 14.29
N HIS A 152 7.45 -1.49 15.27
CA HIS A 152 7.72 -0.55 16.36
C HIS A 152 8.51 0.69 15.90
N PHE A 153 9.10 0.67 14.71
CA PHE A 153 9.93 1.76 14.21
C PHE A 153 9.63 2.18 12.78
N ARG A 154 9.20 1.27 11.90
CA ARG A 154 8.89 1.53 10.49
C ARG A 154 7.73 0.65 10.03
N ASP A 155 7.03 1.09 9.00
CA ASP A 155 6.05 0.24 8.33
C ASP A 155 6.76 -0.98 7.72
N PRO A 156 6.32 -2.20 8.08
CA PRO A 156 6.91 -3.43 7.54
C PRO A 156 6.28 -3.87 6.21
N PHE A 157 5.26 -3.19 5.71
CA PHE A 157 4.58 -3.53 4.46
C PHE A 157 4.70 -2.40 3.44
N ASN A 158 4.57 -2.73 2.18
CA ASN A 158 4.36 -1.77 1.10
C ASN A 158 2.85 -1.70 0.81
N HIS A 159 2.19 -0.65 1.21
CA HIS A 159 0.73 -0.52 1.15
C HIS A 159 0.09 -0.91 -0.20
N PRO A 160 0.62 -0.49 -1.39
CA PRO A 160 0.02 -0.87 -2.67
C PRO A 160 0.03 -2.37 -2.95
N THR A 161 0.82 -3.14 -2.23
CA THR A 161 1.01 -4.57 -2.51
C THR A 161 0.16 -5.49 -1.65
N VAL A 162 -0.51 -4.97 -0.61
CA VAL A 162 -1.12 -5.82 0.41
C VAL A 162 -2.36 -6.59 -0.06
N VAL A 163 -2.43 -7.83 0.40
CA VAL A 163 -3.64 -8.67 0.43
C VAL A 163 -3.88 -9.02 1.89
N TYR A 164 -5.10 -8.87 2.39
CA TYR A 164 -5.40 -9.11 3.80
C TYR A 164 -6.79 -9.71 4.00
N ARG A 165 -6.99 -10.31 5.18
CA ARG A 165 -8.31 -10.72 5.64
C ARG A 165 -9.07 -9.52 6.20
N ARG A 166 -10.25 -9.25 5.66
CA ARG A 166 -11.14 -8.18 6.14
C ARG A 166 -11.43 -8.31 7.64
N GLN A 167 -11.65 -9.53 8.13
CA GLN A 167 -11.87 -9.76 9.54
C GLN A 167 -10.68 -9.35 10.40
N ALA A 168 -9.43 -9.54 9.93
CA ALA A 168 -8.23 -9.09 10.64
C ALA A 168 -8.15 -7.55 10.68
N VAL A 169 -8.49 -6.87 9.57
CA VAL A 169 -8.61 -5.41 9.54
C VAL A 169 -9.69 -4.93 10.51
N GLN A 170 -10.85 -5.58 10.55
CA GLN A 170 -11.95 -5.23 11.46
C GLN A 170 -11.56 -5.43 12.94
N ARG A 171 -10.89 -6.54 13.29
CA ARG A 171 -10.35 -6.76 14.64
C ARG A 171 -9.37 -5.67 15.07
N ALA A 172 -8.62 -5.11 14.15
CA ALA A 172 -7.71 -3.99 14.38
C ALA A 172 -8.43 -2.63 14.48
N GLY A 173 -9.75 -2.58 14.20
CA GLY A 173 -10.58 -1.35 14.24
C GLY A 173 -10.57 -0.56 12.94
N GLY A 174 -10.25 -1.19 11.80
CA GLY A 174 -10.33 -0.60 10.46
C GLY A 174 -9.28 0.47 10.17
N TYR A 175 -9.37 1.03 8.96
CA TYR A 175 -8.61 2.21 8.59
C TYR A 175 -9.09 3.43 9.38
N GLN A 176 -8.16 4.24 9.85
CA GLN A 176 -8.46 5.46 10.59
C GLN A 176 -7.99 6.68 9.82
N ASP A 177 -8.64 7.83 10.05
CA ASP A 177 -8.23 9.10 9.46
C ASP A 177 -6.93 9.59 10.12
N LEU A 178 -5.81 9.15 9.55
CA LEU A 178 -4.47 9.61 9.88
C LEU A 178 -3.70 9.87 8.59
N PRO A 179 -3.83 11.07 7.99
CA PRO A 179 -3.29 11.36 6.68
C PRO A 179 -1.81 10.98 6.52
N LEU A 180 -1.47 10.25 5.46
CA LEU A 180 -0.12 9.76 5.12
C LEU A 180 0.47 8.72 6.09
N MET A 181 -0.30 8.20 7.03
CA MET A 181 0.11 7.21 8.03
C MET A 181 -1.03 6.23 8.37
N GLU A 182 -2.14 6.28 7.61
CA GLU A 182 -3.33 5.43 7.78
C GLU A 182 -3.00 3.94 7.65
N ASP A 183 -2.11 3.62 6.72
CA ASP A 183 -1.60 2.28 6.45
C ASP A 183 -0.73 1.74 7.59
N TYR A 184 0.28 2.51 7.98
CA TYR A 184 1.18 2.13 9.06
C TYR A 184 0.42 1.97 10.39
N LEU A 185 -0.56 2.85 10.68
CA LEU A 185 -1.40 2.73 11.87
C LEU A 185 -2.22 1.43 11.83
N LEU A 186 -2.84 1.13 10.69
CA LEU A 186 -3.63 -0.09 10.52
C LEU A 186 -2.76 -1.34 10.71
N PHE A 187 -1.64 -1.45 10.01
CA PHE A 187 -0.79 -2.63 10.06
C PHE A 187 -0.19 -2.87 11.45
N ALA A 188 0.20 -1.80 12.14
CA ALA A 188 0.65 -1.90 13.52
C ALA A 188 -0.44 -2.43 14.46
N LYS A 189 -1.69 -1.98 14.28
CA LYS A 189 -2.84 -2.46 15.06
C LYS A 189 -3.21 -3.91 14.70
N MET A 190 -3.13 -4.29 13.42
CA MET A 190 -3.34 -5.67 13.00
C MET A 190 -2.33 -6.61 13.68
N LEU A 191 -1.05 -6.28 13.66
CA LEU A 191 -0.01 -7.08 14.30
C LEU A 191 -0.18 -7.13 15.83
N ALA A 192 -0.55 -6.01 16.45
CA ALA A 192 -0.84 -5.93 17.88
C ALA A 192 -2.08 -6.75 18.29
N SER A 193 -3.06 -6.91 17.40
CA SER A 193 -4.25 -7.74 17.60
C SER A 193 -4.04 -9.22 17.24
N GLY A 194 -2.81 -9.63 16.96
CA GLY A 194 -2.44 -11.02 16.71
C GLY A 194 -2.55 -11.48 15.25
N ALA A 195 -2.65 -10.55 14.29
CA ALA A 195 -2.65 -10.92 12.87
C ALA A 195 -1.34 -11.61 12.46
N GLU A 196 -1.44 -12.65 11.64
CA GLU A 196 -0.28 -13.37 11.11
C GLU A 196 0.26 -12.69 9.84
N PRO A 197 1.49 -12.15 9.89
CA PRO A 197 2.07 -11.44 8.77
C PRO A 197 2.89 -12.34 7.86
N ALA A 198 2.88 -12.02 6.56
CA ALA A 198 3.86 -12.52 5.61
C ALA A 198 4.24 -11.42 4.61
N ASN A 199 5.44 -11.51 4.06
CA ASN A 199 5.87 -10.74 2.91
C ASN A 199 6.65 -11.63 1.96
N VAL A 200 6.53 -11.37 0.65
CA VAL A 200 7.37 -11.99 -0.36
C VAL A 200 8.45 -11.01 -0.82
N ALA A 201 9.67 -11.52 -1.01
CA ALA A 201 10.78 -10.70 -1.51
C ALA A 201 10.68 -10.41 -3.00
N GLU A 202 9.84 -11.15 -3.73
CA GLU A 202 9.58 -10.93 -5.16
C GLU A 202 8.80 -9.63 -5.35
N PRO A 203 9.23 -8.73 -6.26
CA PRO A 203 8.45 -7.58 -6.64
C PRO A 203 7.18 -8.01 -7.38
N LEU A 204 6.02 -7.54 -6.94
CA LEU A 204 4.72 -7.87 -7.53
C LEU A 204 3.94 -6.64 -7.99
N VAL A 205 4.46 -5.44 -7.74
CA VAL A 205 3.84 -4.16 -8.12
C VAL A 205 4.93 -3.19 -8.56
N TYR A 206 4.70 -2.52 -9.67
CA TYR A 206 5.39 -1.28 -10.03
C TYR A 206 4.67 -0.11 -9.35
N TYR A 207 5.38 0.59 -8.49
CA TYR A 207 4.89 1.74 -7.72
C TYR A 207 5.29 3.04 -8.39
N ARG A 208 4.33 3.86 -8.77
CA ARG A 208 4.58 5.13 -9.44
C ARG A 208 5.02 6.20 -8.46
N VAL A 209 6.25 6.70 -8.64
CA VAL A 209 6.81 7.78 -7.85
C VAL A 209 6.68 9.08 -8.64
N GLY A 210 5.59 9.83 -8.41
CA GLY A 210 5.42 11.14 -9.03
C GLY A 210 6.49 12.14 -8.58
N SER A 211 6.74 13.18 -9.37
CA SER A 211 7.73 14.23 -9.12
C SER A 211 7.62 14.94 -7.76
N GLY A 212 6.46 14.83 -7.08
CA GLY A 212 6.21 15.35 -5.74
C GLY A 212 6.37 14.35 -4.59
N ALA A 213 6.68 13.07 -4.83
CA ALA A 213 6.70 12.04 -3.80
C ALA A 213 7.72 12.33 -2.68
N TYR A 214 8.90 12.82 -3.03
CA TYR A 214 9.91 13.23 -2.06
C TYR A 214 9.51 14.48 -1.25
N ALA A 215 8.74 15.39 -1.83
CA ALA A 215 8.21 16.56 -1.13
C ALA A 215 7.16 16.13 -0.08
N ARG A 216 6.29 15.18 -0.42
CA ARG A 216 5.28 14.62 0.50
C ARG A 216 5.89 13.88 1.69
N ARG A 217 7.15 13.41 1.60
CA ARG A 217 7.86 12.68 2.69
C ARG A 217 8.40 13.58 3.81
N GLY A 218 8.01 14.87 3.88
CA GLY A 218 8.45 15.80 4.92
C GLY A 218 7.52 16.99 5.11
N GLY A 219 7.90 17.88 6.04
CA GLY A 219 7.13 19.08 6.37
C GLY A 219 6.29 18.92 7.64
N LEU A 220 5.67 20.05 8.05
CA LEU A 220 4.92 20.12 9.32
C LEU A 220 3.67 19.22 9.34
N ALA A 221 3.02 19.03 8.17
CA ALA A 221 1.85 18.17 8.09
C ALA A 221 2.23 16.73 8.42
N LEU A 222 3.26 16.20 7.77
CA LEU A 222 3.73 14.83 8.03
C LEU A 222 4.32 14.66 9.44
N LEU A 223 4.95 15.71 10.01
CA LEU A 223 5.38 15.70 11.40
C LEU A 223 4.18 15.57 12.37
N ARG A 224 3.08 16.28 12.09
CA ARG A 224 1.85 16.15 12.90
C ARG A 224 1.28 14.73 12.84
N SER A 225 1.21 14.15 11.64
CA SER A 225 0.77 12.74 11.46
C SER A 225 1.72 11.78 12.17
N GLU A 226 3.05 11.98 12.09
CA GLU A 226 4.03 11.17 12.81
C GLU A 226 3.83 11.25 14.33
N ILE A 227 3.61 12.45 14.88
CA ILE A 227 3.34 12.63 16.33
C ILE A 227 2.03 11.93 16.72
N ALA A 228 0.99 12.06 15.91
CA ALA A 228 -0.31 11.41 16.17
C ALA A 228 -0.17 9.89 16.11
N LEU A 229 0.55 9.34 15.12
CA LEU A 229 0.87 7.92 15.02
C LEU A 229 1.57 7.41 16.28
N GLN A 230 2.65 8.08 16.70
CA GLN A 230 3.43 7.65 17.85
C GLN A 230 2.61 7.75 19.17
N ARG A 231 1.74 8.76 19.30
CA ARG A 231 0.79 8.85 20.43
C ARG A 231 -0.19 7.68 20.43
N SER A 232 -0.74 7.34 19.26
CA SER A 232 -1.64 6.19 19.10
C SER A 232 -0.93 4.88 19.47
N PHE A 233 0.28 4.65 18.99
CA PHE A 233 1.08 3.47 19.33
C PHE A 233 1.33 3.37 20.84
N ARG A 234 1.65 4.51 21.48
CA ARG A 234 1.89 4.54 22.92
C ARG A 234 0.62 4.29 23.72
N ALA A 235 -0.51 4.86 23.32
CA ALA A 235 -1.81 4.70 23.98
C ALA A 235 -2.32 3.26 23.89
N GLN A 236 -2.05 2.57 22.78
CA GLN A 236 -2.44 1.19 22.53
C GLN A 236 -1.41 0.15 23.03
N GLY A 237 -0.32 0.58 23.66
CA GLY A 237 0.70 -0.32 24.19
C GLY A 237 1.59 -0.97 23.11
N ILE A 238 1.49 -0.53 21.84
CA ILE A 238 2.31 -1.03 20.73
C ILE A 238 3.77 -0.66 20.96
N THR A 239 4.05 0.54 21.49
CA THR A 239 5.42 0.98 21.81
C THR A 239 5.60 1.26 23.29
N THR A 240 6.79 0.96 23.80
CA THR A 240 7.26 1.36 25.12
C THR A 240 7.51 2.87 25.19
N ARG A 241 7.67 3.44 26.39
CA ARG A 241 8.05 4.85 26.58
C ARG A 241 9.40 5.19 25.90
N ARG A 242 10.37 4.28 25.96
CA ARG A 242 11.70 4.47 25.32
C ARG A 242 11.58 4.50 23.80
N GLU A 243 10.85 3.57 23.23
CA GLU A 243 10.57 3.53 21.78
C GLU A 243 9.82 4.76 21.31
N TYR A 244 8.79 5.19 22.05
CA TYR A 244 8.03 6.41 21.76
C TYR A 244 8.96 7.64 21.68
N VAL A 245 9.82 7.85 22.68
CA VAL A 245 10.76 8.99 22.71
C VAL A 245 11.76 8.86 21.57
N ARG A 246 12.38 7.69 21.39
CA ARG A 246 13.30 7.41 20.27
C ARG A 246 12.64 7.75 18.93
N ASN A 247 11.42 7.27 18.70
CA ASN A 247 10.71 7.46 17.42
C ASN A 247 10.39 8.94 17.20
N LEU A 248 9.93 9.67 18.20
CA LEU A 248 9.69 11.11 18.10
C LEU A 248 10.98 11.88 17.74
N VAL A 249 12.10 11.55 18.36
CA VAL A 249 13.39 12.21 18.09
C VAL A 249 13.90 11.86 16.68
N VAL A 250 13.98 10.57 16.37
CA VAL A 250 14.59 10.11 15.11
C VAL A 250 13.67 10.35 13.92
N ARG A 251 12.44 9.87 13.98
CA ARG A 251 11.48 9.97 12.86
C ARG A 251 10.90 11.38 12.76
N GLY A 252 10.48 11.97 13.89
CA GLY A 252 9.98 13.34 13.93
C GLY A 252 11.06 14.33 13.50
N GLY A 253 12.29 14.18 14.01
CA GLY A 253 13.44 14.99 13.60
C GLY A 253 13.73 14.87 12.10
N TYR A 254 13.68 13.65 11.53
CA TYR A 254 13.86 13.43 10.09
C TYR A 254 12.82 14.19 9.23
N ARG A 255 11.58 14.39 9.71
CA ARG A 255 10.55 15.14 8.99
C ARG A 255 10.86 16.64 8.90
N LEU A 256 11.67 17.16 9.81
CA LEU A 256 12.11 18.56 9.82
C LEU A 256 13.36 18.81 8.96
N VAL A 257 14.07 17.75 8.56
CA VAL A 257 15.26 17.90 7.70
C VAL A 257 14.84 18.41 6.31
N PRO A 258 15.46 19.50 5.80
CA PRO A 258 15.15 20.02 4.47
C PRO A 258 15.29 18.96 3.38
N THR A 259 14.41 18.99 2.37
CA THR A 259 14.33 17.97 1.31
C THR A 259 15.68 17.73 0.61
N ARG A 260 16.46 18.79 0.37
CA ARG A 260 17.80 18.69 -0.25
C ARG A 260 18.78 17.85 0.58
N ILE A 261 18.76 18.04 1.90
CA ILE A 261 19.63 17.27 2.82
C ILE A 261 19.15 15.83 2.93
N ARG A 262 17.82 15.60 2.97
CA ARG A 262 17.24 14.26 2.98
C ARG A 262 17.61 13.46 1.73
N GLN A 263 17.55 14.07 0.55
CA GLN A 263 17.95 13.43 -0.71
C GLN A 263 19.45 13.06 -0.70
N LEU A 264 20.29 13.94 -0.19
CA LEU A 264 21.72 13.68 -0.08
C LEU A 264 22.05 12.56 0.91
N ALA A 265 21.40 12.57 2.08
CA ALA A 265 21.55 11.52 3.10
C ALA A 265 21.02 10.17 2.62
N TYR A 266 19.89 10.16 1.94
CA TYR A 266 19.31 8.95 1.33
C TYR A 266 20.26 8.33 0.31
N ARG A 267 20.76 9.12 -0.64
CA ARG A 267 21.75 8.67 -1.64
C ARG A 267 23.03 8.13 -1.02
N ARG A 268 23.54 8.73 0.08
CA ARG A 268 24.79 8.30 0.73
C ARG A 268 24.65 7.14 1.71
N LEU A 269 23.51 7.01 2.39
CA LEU A 269 23.34 6.05 3.49
C LEU A 269 22.52 4.81 3.10
N ILE A 270 21.63 4.94 2.12
CA ILE A 270 20.70 3.88 1.73
C ILE A 270 21.03 3.29 0.36
N ALA A 271 21.38 4.11 -0.62
CA ALA A 271 21.80 3.64 -1.95
C ALA A 271 23.10 2.81 -1.94
N HIS A 272 23.94 2.94 -0.90
CA HIS A 272 25.17 2.11 -0.73
C HIS A 272 24.93 0.78 0.01
N ARG A 273 23.72 0.50 0.50
CA ARG A 273 23.34 -0.79 1.13
C ARG A 273 22.44 -1.66 0.30
N GLY A 274 22.08 -1.22 -0.90
CA GLY A 274 21.36 -2.02 -1.89
C GLY A 274 22.35 -2.69 -2.85
N TYR A 275 22.39 -4.01 -2.85
CA TYR A 275 23.13 -4.87 -3.76
C TYR A 275 24.63 -5.15 -3.43
N GLY A 276 24.83 -5.90 -2.34
CA GLY A 276 25.94 -6.83 -2.26
C GLY A 276 25.42 -8.26 -2.41
N GLY A 277 25.17 -8.72 -3.64
CA GLY A 277 24.72 -10.09 -3.91
C GLY A 277 24.50 -10.31 -5.40
N THR A 278 25.54 -10.81 -6.08
CA THR A 278 25.58 -11.52 -7.36
C THR A 278 24.65 -11.00 -8.47
N GLY A 279 25.23 -10.22 -9.36
CA GLY A 279 24.60 -9.82 -10.62
C GLY A 279 24.16 -11.03 -11.45
N GLN A 280 22.88 -11.13 -11.69
CA GLN A 280 22.33 -11.68 -12.92
C GLN A 280 21.14 -10.80 -13.33
N PRO A 281 21.09 -10.32 -14.56
CA PRO A 281 19.91 -9.66 -15.07
C PRO A 281 18.77 -10.67 -15.16
N TYR A 282 17.56 -10.22 -14.80
CA TYR A 282 16.33 -10.99 -15.01
C TYR A 282 16.23 -11.38 -16.48
N PRO A 283 15.95 -12.65 -16.83
CA PRO A 283 15.82 -13.05 -18.21
C PRO A 283 14.59 -12.37 -18.85
N ASP A 284 14.83 -11.71 -19.97
CA ASP A 284 13.80 -11.29 -20.92
C ASP A 284 12.94 -12.49 -21.31
N ARG A 285 11.64 -12.42 -21.03
CA ARG A 285 10.62 -13.19 -21.71
C ARG A 285 9.38 -12.35 -21.98
#